data_9aca196acb74eaeba59d4b0729d099b7
#
_entry.id   9aca196acb74eaeba59d4b0729d099b7
#
_cell.length_a   1.000
_cell.length_b   1.000
_cell.length_c   1.000
_cell.angle_alpha   90.00
_cell.angle_beta   90.00
_cell.angle_gamma   90.00
#
_symmetry.space_group_name_H-M   'P 1'
#
loop_
_entity.id
_entity.type
_entity.pdbx_description
1 polymer ?
#
loop_
_entity_poly.entity_id
_entity_poly.type
_entity_poly.pdbx_seq_one_letter_code
_entity_poly.pdbx_strand_id
1 'polypeptide(L)'
;VQAVESADLVLYDALVNEELLQYAKQAEIIFVGKRFGCHAYSQDQINDLIVSMAKSKGHVVRLKGGDPFVFGRGSEEIDFASQFGIETAVVPGISSPMGVPASNAISLTQRHIAESFWVITGKTSEHKLSKDVALASKSSATVVILMGMNKLDEIVALYQNNRTDDLPIAIIQNGTRPTQKKVIGTINSITALVEEHKLASPAIIIIGEVVENASKLTSYIEGEL
;
A
#
# COMPACT_ATOMS: atom_id res chain seq x y z
N VAL A 1 -6.39 7.97 -16.34
CA VAL A 1 -7.43 8.95 -16.71
C VAL A 1 -8.32 8.37 -17.79
N GLN A 2 -7.81 8.04 -18.98
CA GLN A 2 -8.62 7.57 -20.13
C GLN A 2 -9.65 6.47 -19.76
N ALA A 3 -9.26 5.44 -19.03
CA ALA A 3 -10.17 4.36 -18.62
C ALA A 3 -11.33 4.90 -17.76
N VAL A 4 -11.07 5.87 -16.88
CA VAL A 4 -12.10 6.48 -16.02
C VAL A 4 -13.03 7.37 -16.83
N GLU A 5 -12.50 8.10 -17.81
CA GLU A 5 -13.29 8.98 -18.70
C GLU A 5 -14.26 8.20 -19.60
N SER A 6 -13.87 6.99 -20.02
CA SER A 6 -14.68 6.13 -20.88
C SER A 6 -15.58 5.14 -20.12
N ALA A 7 -15.56 5.19 -18.78
CA ALA A 7 -16.35 4.27 -17.97
C ALA A 7 -17.84 4.62 -17.98
N ASP A 8 -18.69 3.57 -17.97
CA ASP A 8 -20.11 3.67 -17.65
C ASP A 8 -20.35 3.57 -16.14
N LEU A 9 -19.41 2.91 -15.43
CA LEU A 9 -19.45 2.76 -13.99
C LEU A 9 -18.03 2.70 -13.41
N VAL A 10 -17.80 3.38 -12.28
CA VAL A 10 -16.54 3.34 -11.50
C VAL A 10 -16.80 2.77 -10.11
N LEU A 11 -16.16 1.65 -9.78
CA LEU A 11 -16.13 1.08 -8.44
C LEU A 11 -14.80 1.46 -7.77
N TYR A 12 -14.83 2.12 -6.63
CA TYR A 12 -13.59 2.58 -5.97
C TYR A 12 -13.53 2.26 -4.47
N ASP A 13 -12.33 2.18 -3.90
CA ASP A 13 -12.08 1.89 -2.49
C ASP A 13 -11.50 3.09 -1.71
N ALA A 14 -11.32 2.93 -0.40
CA ALA A 14 -10.91 3.99 0.53
C ALA A 14 -9.47 4.50 0.34
N LEU A 15 -8.62 3.78 -0.38
CA LEU A 15 -7.22 4.17 -0.62
C LEU A 15 -7.02 4.93 -1.93
N VAL A 16 -8.06 5.04 -2.75
CA VAL A 16 -8.04 5.83 -3.98
C VAL A 16 -7.92 7.32 -3.66
N ASN A 17 -7.18 8.06 -4.50
CA ASN A 17 -7.28 9.52 -4.49
C ASN A 17 -8.60 9.93 -5.17
N GLU A 18 -9.53 10.47 -4.39
CA GLU A 18 -10.86 10.85 -4.87
C GLU A 18 -10.82 11.93 -5.98
N GLU A 19 -9.72 12.67 -6.10
CA GLU A 19 -9.54 13.61 -7.23
C GLU A 19 -9.62 12.92 -8.60
N LEU A 20 -9.31 11.63 -8.69
CA LEU A 20 -9.45 10.87 -9.93
C LEU A 20 -10.90 10.70 -10.36
N LEU A 21 -11.85 10.78 -9.43
CA LEU A 21 -13.28 10.64 -9.73
C LEU A 21 -13.85 11.82 -10.54
N GLN A 22 -13.17 12.97 -10.54
CA GLN A 22 -13.54 14.12 -11.38
C GLN A 22 -13.51 13.80 -12.89
N TYR A 23 -12.76 12.77 -13.28
CA TYR A 23 -12.68 12.33 -14.68
C TYR A 23 -13.83 11.40 -15.08
N ALA A 24 -14.59 10.87 -14.13
CA ALA A 24 -15.75 10.00 -14.34
C ALA A 24 -17.04 10.82 -14.61
N LYS A 25 -17.00 11.69 -15.64
CA LYS A 25 -18.06 12.70 -15.86
C LYS A 25 -19.43 12.12 -16.18
N GLN A 26 -19.49 10.94 -16.79
CA GLN A 26 -20.74 10.29 -17.21
C GLN A 26 -20.98 8.97 -16.50
N ALA A 27 -19.96 8.46 -15.78
CA ALA A 27 -20.05 7.19 -15.09
C ALA A 27 -20.85 7.30 -13.80
N GLU A 28 -21.61 6.27 -13.49
CA GLU A 28 -22.08 6.03 -12.14
C GLU A 28 -20.88 5.72 -11.23
N ILE A 29 -20.86 6.24 -9.99
CA ILE A 29 -19.72 6.07 -9.07
C ILE A 29 -20.22 5.35 -7.82
N ILE A 30 -19.63 4.19 -7.50
CA ILE A 30 -20.00 3.39 -6.34
C ILE A 30 -18.76 3.16 -5.46
N PHE A 31 -18.87 3.54 -4.19
CA PHE A 31 -17.87 3.23 -3.19
C PHE A 31 -18.03 1.80 -2.68
N VAL A 32 -16.98 0.98 -2.81
CA VAL A 32 -16.98 -0.43 -2.37
C VAL A 32 -15.97 -0.70 -1.23
N GLY A 33 -15.29 0.36 -0.76
CA GLY A 33 -14.29 0.26 0.30
C GLY A 33 -14.91 0.11 1.69
N LYS A 34 -14.03 -0.08 2.68
CA LYS A 34 -14.43 -0.12 4.10
C LYS A 34 -14.36 1.30 4.67
N ARG A 35 -15.48 1.83 5.15
CA ARG A 35 -15.52 3.06 5.97
C ARG A 35 -16.13 2.71 7.34
N PHE A 36 -15.66 3.40 8.37
CA PHE A 36 -16.21 3.25 9.72
C PHE A 36 -17.72 3.63 9.69
N GLY A 37 -18.56 2.74 10.22
CA GLY A 37 -20.01 2.96 10.27
C GLY A 37 -20.80 2.65 8.99
N CYS A 38 -20.13 2.20 7.90
CA CYS A 38 -20.80 1.81 6.66
C CYS A 38 -20.71 0.29 6.45
N HIS A 39 -21.73 -0.25 5.75
CA HIS A 39 -21.70 -1.64 5.31
C HIS A 39 -20.50 -1.83 4.35
N ALA A 40 -19.60 -2.74 4.72
CA ALA A 40 -18.43 -3.04 3.90
C ALA A 40 -18.76 -4.22 2.97
N TYR A 41 -18.60 -4.02 1.66
CA TYR A 41 -18.71 -5.12 0.70
C TYR A 41 -17.65 -6.20 1.00
N SER A 42 -18.06 -7.47 0.99
CA SER A 42 -17.13 -8.57 0.94
C SER A 42 -16.47 -8.65 -0.45
N GLN A 43 -15.38 -9.39 -0.60
CA GLN A 43 -14.76 -9.55 -1.93
C GLN A 43 -15.71 -10.25 -2.90
N ASP A 44 -16.46 -11.23 -2.43
CA ASP A 44 -17.43 -11.94 -3.27
C ASP A 44 -18.52 -10.98 -3.76
N GLN A 45 -19.03 -10.12 -2.89
CA GLN A 45 -19.99 -9.08 -3.28
C GLN A 45 -19.40 -8.06 -4.28
N ILE A 46 -18.11 -7.72 -4.16
CA ILE A 46 -17.44 -6.85 -5.13
C ILE A 46 -17.32 -7.58 -6.48
N ASN A 47 -16.93 -8.85 -6.47
CA ASN A 47 -16.81 -9.65 -7.67
C ASN A 47 -18.16 -9.81 -8.40
N ASP A 48 -19.22 -10.13 -7.65
CA ASP A 48 -20.58 -10.20 -8.20
C ASP A 48 -21.05 -8.87 -8.77
N LEU A 49 -20.73 -7.76 -8.08
CA LEU A 49 -21.07 -6.42 -8.53
C LEU A 49 -20.34 -6.05 -9.83
N ILE A 50 -19.05 -6.36 -9.95
CA ILE A 50 -18.27 -6.16 -11.19
C ILE A 50 -18.97 -6.88 -12.36
N VAL A 51 -19.30 -8.16 -12.19
CA VAL A 51 -19.90 -8.99 -13.26
C VAL A 51 -21.31 -8.49 -13.62
N SER A 52 -22.16 -8.24 -12.63
CA SER A 52 -23.55 -7.79 -12.86
C SER A 52 -23.58 -6.42 -13.54
N MET A 53 -22.71 -5.50 -13.12
CA MET A 53 -22.63 -4.17 -13.69
C MET A 53 -22.00 -4.17 -15.09
N ALA A 54 -20.98 -4.99 -15.36
CA ALA A 54 -20.42 -5.11 -16.70
C ALA A 54 -21.47 -5.62 -17.72
N LYS A 55 -22.32 -6.59 -17.31
CA LYS A 55 -23.40 -7.11 -18.16
C LYS A 55 -24.54 -6.11 -18.39
N SER A 56 -24.84 -5.24 -17.44
CA SER A 56 -25.98 -4.33 -17.50
C SER A 56 -25.63 -2.91 -17.97
N LYS A 57 -24.45 -2.42 -17.65
CA LYS A 57 -24.00 -1.04 -17.93
C LYS A 57 -22.99 -0.96 -19.08
N GLY A 58 -22.11 -1.95 -19.24
CA GLY A 58 -21.04 -1.95 -20.24
C GLY A 58 -19.66 -1.83 -19.61
N HIS A 59 -18.97 -0.70 -19.80
CA HIS A 59 -17.59 -0.52 -19.37
C HIS A 59 -17.49 -0.17 -17.87
N VAL A 60 -17.04 -1.14 -17.07
CA VAL A 60 -16.84 -0.99 -15.63
C VAL A 60 -15.37 -0.78 -15.33
N VAL A 61 -15.03 0.28 -14.62
CA VAL A 61 -13.69 0.53 -14.10
C VAL A 61 -13.64 0.23 -12.60
N ARG A 62 -12.80 -0.71 -12.21
CA ARG A 62 -12.44 -0.96 -10.81
C ARG A 62 -11.21 -0.13 -10.45
N LEU A 63 -11.42 1.04 -9.85
CA LEU A 63 -10.36 1.97 -9.48
C LEU A 63 -9.78 1.60 -8.11
N LYS A 64 -8.47 1.37 -8.06
CA LYS A 64 -7.72 0.88 -6.89
C LYS A 64 -6.60 1.86 -6.51
N GLY A 65 -6.23 1.87 -5.23
CA GLY A 65 -5.09 2.65 -4.75
C GLY A 65 -3.76 1.94 -5.04
N GLY A 66 -3.05 2.35 -6.08
CA GLY A 66 -1.80 1.75 -6.53
C GLY A 66 -1.99 0.72 -7.65
N ASP A 67 -1.02 -0.18 -7.82
CA ASP A 67 -1.09 -1.24 -8.82
C ASP A 67 -2.10 -2.33 -8.39
N PRO A 68 -3.03 -2.75 -9.26
CA PRO A 68 -4.05 -3.75 -8.92
C PRO A 68 -3.49 -5.10 -8.48
N PHE A 69 -2.29 -5.45 -8.94
CA PHE A 69 -1.65 -6.73 -8.65
C PHE A 69 -0.73 -6.71 -7.43
N VAL A 70 -0.52 -5.56 -6.81
CA VAL A 70 0.31 -5.44 -5.59
C VAL A 70 -0.59 -5.32 -4.35
N PHE A 71 -0.87 -6.46 -3.71
CA PHE A 71 -1.79 -6.58 -2.55
C PHE A 71 -3.19 -6.00 -2.78
N GLY A 72 -3.57 -5.84 -4.04
CA GLY A 72 -4.84 -5.25 -4.46
C GLY A 72 -5.91 -6.27 -4.84
N ARG A 73 -5.63 -7.57 -4.85
CA ARG A 73 -6.54 -8.66 -5.24
C ARG A 73 -7.07 -8.54 -6.68
N GLY A 74 -6.37 -7.80 -7.55
CA GLY A 74 -6.81 -7.57 -8.93
C GLY A 74 -6.90 -8.85 -9.75
N SER A 75 -6.00 -9.83 -9.51
CA SER A 75 -6.08 -11.15 -10.16
C SER A 75 -7.37 -11.90 -9.80
N GLU A 76 -7.80 -11.87 -8.54
CA GLU A 76 -9.04 -12.53 -8.10
C GLU A 76 -10.28 -11.91 -8.79
N GLU A 77 -10.30 -10.57 -8.91
CA GLU A 77 -11.38 -9.85 -9.60
C GLU A 77 -11.43 -10.20 -11.10
N ILE A 78 -10.26 -10.28 -11.75
CA ILE A 78 -10.13 -10.67 -13.18
C ILE A 78 -10.52 -12.13 -13.40
N ASP A 79 -9.98 -13.04 -12.59
CA ASP A 79 -10.26 -14.46 -12.69
C ASP A 79 -11.76 -14.75 -12.53
N PHE A 80 -12.42 -14.04 -11.61
CA PHE A 80 -13.86 -14.15 -11.44
C PHE A 80 -14.63 -13.62 -12.65
N ALA A 81 -14.30 -12.44 -13.14
CA ALA A 81 -14.98 -11.83 -14.29
C ALA A 81 -14.83 -12.68 -15.56
N SER A 82 -13.65 -13.29 -15.77
CA SER A 82 -13.37 -14.13 -16.94
C SER A 82 -14.26 -15.38 -17.01
N GLN A 83 -14.67 -15.94 -15.87
CA GLN A 83 -15.60 -17.09 -15.81
C GLN A 83 -16.98 -16.76 -16.38
N PHE A 84 -17.33 -15.49 -16.46
CA PHE A 84 -18.58 -15.00 -17.04
C PHE A 84 -18.41 -14.43 -18.45
N GLY A 85 -17.25 -14.64 -19.09
CA GLY A 85 -16.95 -14.18 -20.44
C GLY A 85 -16.76 -12.67 -20.57
N ILE A 86 -16.45 -11.98 -19.47
CA ILE A 86 -16.17 -10.54 -19.48
C ILE A 86 -14.72 -10.30 -19.86
N GLU A 87 -14.51 -9.52 -20.90
CA GLU A 87 -13.17 -9.08 -21.30
C GLU A 87 -12.61 -8.11 -20.27
N THR A 88 -11.36 -8.31 -19.87
CA THR A 88 -10.71 -7.52 -18.83
C THR A 88 -9.39 -6.94 -19.30
N ALA A 89 -9.05 -5.76 -18.83
CA ALA A 89 -7.76 -5.11 -19.05
C ALA A 89 -7.23 -4.52 -17.74
N VAL A 90 -5.92 -4.39 -17.62
CA VAL A 90 -5.27 -3.81 -16.45
C VAL A 90 -4.48 -2.57 -16.85
N VAL A 91 -4.69 -1.51 -16.10
CA VAL A 91 -3.85 -0.31 -16.16
C VAL A 91 -2.88 -0.37 -14.98
N PRO A 92 -1.57 -0.51 -15.20
CA PRO A 92 -0.59 -0.56 -14.12
C PRO A 92 -0.53 0.76 -13.36
N GLY A 93 -0.17 0.69 -12.09
CA GLY A 93 -0.06 1.85 -11.21
C GLY A 93 1.19 1.80 -10.34
N ILE A 94 1.52 2.93 -9.72
CA ILE A 94 2.60 3.01 -8.74
C ILE A 94 2.02 2.69 -7.37
N SER A 95 2.43 1.58 -6.78
CA SER A 95 2.00 1.17 -5.45
C SER A 95 2.79 1.86 -4.34
N SER A 96 2.18 1.97 -3.16
CA SER A 96 2.76 2.60 -1.98
C SER A 96 4.16 2.09 -1.59
N PRO A 97 4.52 0.79 -1.77
CA PRO A 97 5.88 0.32 -1.47
C PRO A 97 6.98 1.01 -2.27
N MET A 98 6.68 1.56 -3.44
CA MET A 98 7.61 2.33 -4.26
C MET A 98 7.34 3.83 -4.18
N GLY A 99 6.08 4.24 -4.30
CA GLY A 99 5.71 5.65 -4.37
C GLY A 99 5.98 6.41 -3.07
N VAL A 100 5.69 5.81 -1.93
CA VAL A 100 5.87 6.50 -0.62
C VAL A 100 7.34 6.64 -0.23
N PRO A 101 8.21 5.61 -0.33
CA PRO A 101 9.65 5.82 -0.10
C PRO A 101 10.23 6.89 -1.01
N ALA A 102 9.95 6.83 -2.31
CA ALA A 102 10.45 7.79 -3.29
C ALA A 102 10.05 9.24 -2.95
N SER A 103 8.79 9.47 -2.59
CA SER A 103 8.31 10.80 -2.19
C SER A 103 8.91 11.30 -0.86
N ASN A 104 9.50 10.41 -0.08
CA ASN A 104 10.18 10.73 1.18
C ASN A 104 11.70 10.66 1.09
N ALA A 105 12.26 10.67 -0.14
CA ALA A 105 13.70 10.58 -0.40
C ALA A 105 14.37 9.32 0.20
N ILE A 106 13.61 8.23 0.36
CA ILE A 106 14.13 6.93 0.78
C ILE A 106 14.33 6.07 -0.46
N SER A 107 15.57 5.82 -0.82
CA SER A 107 15.90 4.88 -1.89
C SER A 107 15.70 3.44 -1.42
N LEU A 108 14.99 2.62 -2.19
CA LEU A 108 14.80 1.20 -1.84
C LEU A 108 16.05 0.36 -2.11
N THR A 109 16.89 0.79 -3.04
CA THR A 109 18.15 0.16 -3.37
C THR A 109 19.26 1.20 -3.46
N GLN A 110 20.46 0.84 -2.99
CA GLN A 110 21.62 1.69 -3.09
C GLN A 110 22.87 0.83 -3.21
N ARG A 111 23.72 1.13 -4.21
CA ARG A 111 24.96 0.38 -4.44
C ARG A 111 25.80 0.36 -3.17
N HIS A 112 26.31 -0.81 -2.80
CA HIS A 112 27.08 -1.09 -1.59
C HIS A 112 26.34 -1.01 -0.26
N ILE A 113 25.02 -0.72 -0.26
CA ILE A 113 24.19 -0.67 0.95
C ILE A 113 23.07 -1.71 0.87
N ALA A 114 22.22 -1.63 -0.15
CA ALA A 114 21.13 -2.58 -0.35
C ALA A 114 20.99 -2.91 -1.83
N GLU A 115 21.28 -4.15 -2.21
CA GLU A 115 21.24 -4.62 -3.59
C GLU A 115 19.86 -5.17 -3.99
N SER A 116 18.98 -5.35 -3.01
CA SER A 116 17.63 -5.84 -3.21
C SER A 116 16.65 -5.19 -2.23
N PHE A 117 15.38 -5.25 -2.58
CA PHE A 117 14.31 -4.90 -1.64
C PHE A 117 13.18 -5.92 -1.71
N TRP A 118 12.48 -6.11 -0.59
CA TRP A 118 11.35 -7.00 -0.46
C TRP A 118 10.11 -6.22 -0.09
N VAL A 119 8.99 -6.58 -0.69
CA VAL A 119 7.68 -6.03 -0.31
C VAL A 119 6.84 -7.15 0.28
N ILE A 120 6.47 -7.01 1.55
CA ILE A 120 5.85 -8.08 2.34
C ILE A 120 4.57 -7.56 2.99
N THR A 121 3.55 -8.41 3.11
CA THR A 121 2.42 -8.12 4.00
C THR A 121 2.80 -8.43 5.45
N GLY A 122 2.54 -7.49 6.36
CA GLY A 122 2.69 -7.74 7.80
C GLY A 122 1.59 -8.62 8.39
N LYS A 123 0.49 -8.83 7.65
CA LYS A 123 -0.67 -9.57 8.15
C LYS A 123 -1.23 -10.50 7.07
N THR A 124 -1.30 -11.78 7.37
CA THR A 124 -1.94 -12.79 6.50
C THR A 124 -3.48 -12.71 6.60
N SER A 125 -4.18 -13.46 5.74
CA SER A 125 -5.64 -13.64 5.80
C SER A 125 -6.11 -14.21 7.15
N GLU A 126 -5.28 -15.02 7.81
CA GLU A 126 -5.55 -15.57 9.16
C GLU A 126 -5.21 -14.59 10.31
N HIS A 127 -4.90 -13.34 9.99
CA HIS A 127 -4.50 -12.32 10.95
C HIS A 127 -3.19 -12.57 11.70
N LYS A 128 -2.36 -13.49 11.22
CA LYS A 128 -1.03 -13.78 11.76
C LYS A 128 0.03 -12.93 11.06
N LEU A 129 1.18 -12.76 11.71
CA LEU A 129 2.34 -12.18 11.07
C LEU A 129 2.81 -13.09 9.92
N SER A 130 3.17 -12.50 8.77
CA SER A 130 3.71 -13.27 7.64
C SER A 130 5.03 -13.93 8.02
N LYS A 131 5.20 -15.20 7.63
CA LYS A 131 6.45 -15.95 7.82
C LYS A 131 7.64 -15.31 7.09
N ASP A 132 7.36 -14.59 6.00
CA ASP A 132 8.39 -13.92 5.20
C ASP A 132 9.06 -12.77 5.95
N VAL A 133 8.37 -12.17 6.95
CA VAL A 133 8.99 -11.15 7.82
C VAL A 133 10.16 -11.76 8.61
N ALA A 134 10.02 -13.00 9.09
CA ALA A 134 11.10 -13.69 9.80
C ALA A 134 12.28 -14.05 8.89
N LEU A 135 12.04 -14.32 7.61
CA LEU A 135 13.11 -14.54 6.63
C LEU A 135 13.79 -13.20 6.29
N ALA A 136 12.99 -12.18 6.04
CA ALA A 136 13.46 -10.86 5.68
C ALA A 136 14.32 -10.21 6.78
N SER A 137 13.99 -10.45 8.05
CA SER A 137 14.76 -9.91 9.19
C SER A 137 16.21 -10.43 9.25
N LYS A 138 16.52 -11.52 8.55
CA LYS A 138 17.88 -12.10 8.44
C LYS A 138 18.62 -11.64 7.18
N SER A 139 17.95 -10.91 6.30
CA SER A 139 18.54 -10.45 5.04
C SER A 139 19.19 -9.07 5.18
N SER A 140 20.02 -8.70 4.21
CA SER A 140 20.56 -7.35 4.05
C SER A 140 19.70 -6.46 3.13
N ALA A 141 18.55 -6.98 2.66
CA ALA A 141 17.65 -6.26 1.78
C ALA A 141 16.92 -5.13 2.52
N THR A 142 16.55 -4.10 1.80
CA THR A 142 15.53 -3.17 2.28
C THR A 142 14.18 -3.88 2.33
N VAL A 143 13.48 -3.79 3.44
CA VAL A 143 12.18 -4.46 3.62
C VAL A 143 11.07 -3.42 3.77
N VAL A 144 10.08 -3.49 2.88
CA VAL A 144 8.87 -2.67 2.95
C VAL A 144 7.71 -3.54 3.39
N ILE A 145 7.12 -3.23 4.55
CA ILE A 145 6.03 -4.01 5.12
C ILE A 145 4.73 -3.19 5.02
N LEU A 146 3.77 -3.75 4.29
CA LEU A 146 2.41 -3.24 4.23
C LEU A 146 1.52 -3.91 5.27
N MET A 147 0.47 -3.22 5.75
CA MET A 147 -0.49 -3.78 6.72
C MET A 147 0.16 -4.28 8.02
N GLY A 148 1.33 -3.73 8.38
CA GLY A 148 2.15 -4.17 9.50
C GLY A 148 1.91 -3.43 10.82
N MET A 149 1.21 -2.31 10.86
CA MET A 149 1.10 -1.47 12.07
C MET A 149 0.58 -2.22 13.31
N ASN A 150 -0.45 -3.05 13.14
CA ASN A 150 -1.01 -3.86 14.24
C ASN A 150 -0.09 -5.04 14.65
N LYS A 151 1.03 -5.21 13.99
CA LYS A 151 2.05 -6.25 14.22
C LYS A 151 3.43 -5.65 14.48
N LEU A 152 3.50 -4.33 14.72
CA LEU A 152 4.77 -3.63 14.86
C LEU A 152 5.66 -4.23 15.94
N ASP A 153 5.10 -4.52 17.13
CA ASP A 153 5.85 -5.11 18.24
C ASP A 153 6.39 -6.51 17.89
N GLU A 154 5.59 -7.32 17.19
CA GLU A 154 6.03 -8.64 16.72
C GLU A 154 7.14 -8.51 15.67
N ILE A 155 7.03 -7.52 14.77
CA ILE A 155 8.06 -7.23 13.74
C ILE A 155 9.36 -6.79 14.42
N VAL A 156 9.29 -5.82 15.33
CA VAL A 156 10.44 -5.30 16.09
C VAL A 156 11.14 -6.45 16.83
N ALA A 157 10.37 -7.27 17.58
CA ALA A 157 10.91 -8.41 18.31
C ALA A 157 11.64 -9.42 17.40
N LEU A 158 11.13 -9.67 16.18
CA LEU A 158 11.81 -10.55 15.22
C LEU A 158 13.16 -9.99 14.78
N TYR A 159 13.23 -8.70 14.49
CA TYR A 159 14.48 -8.05 14.10
C TYR A 159 15.50 -8.05 15.25
N GLN A 160 15.06 -7.70 16.46
CA GLN A 160 15.89 -7.75 17.67
C GLN A 160 16.46 -9.16 17.95
N ASN A 161 15.64 -10.21 17.74
CA ASN A 161 16.07 -11.59 17.96
C ASN A 161 16.99 -12.15 16.86
N ASN A 162 16.88 -11.65 15.64
CA ASN A 162 17.62 -12.18 14.49
C ASN A 162 18.86 -11.36 14.12
N ARG A 163 19.03 -10.17 14.70
CA ARG A 163 20.14 -9.25 14.39
C ARG A 163 20.75 -8.68 15.65
N THR A 164 22.02 -8.30 15.53
CA THR A 164 22.80 -7.63 16.60
C THR A 164 22.92 -6.12 16.35
N ASP A 165 22.71 -5.70 15.11
CA ASP A 165 22.72 -4.31 14.69
C ASP A 165 21.34 -3.65 14.89
N ASP A 166 21.32 -2.38 15.25
CA ASP A 166 20.11 -1.60 15.44
C ASP A 166 19.74 -0.89 14.13
N LEU A 167 19.09 -1.64 13.22
CA LEU A 167 18.76 -1.17 11.88
C LEU A 167 17.87 0.09 11.89
N PRO A 168 18.14 1.03 10.97
CA PRO A 168 17.24 2.14 10.70
C PRO A 168 15.88 1.67 10.19
N ILE A 169 14.83 2.34 10.65
CA ILE A 169 13.44 2.09 10.27
C ILE A 169 12.67 3.40 10.10
N ALA A 170 11.85 3.48 9.08
CA ALA A 170 10.90 4.57 8.87
C ALA A 170 9.46 4.03 8.88
N ILE A 171 8.55 4.76 9.49
CA ILE A 171 7.11 4.51 9.40
C ILE A 171 6.45 5.76 8.83
N ILE A 172 5.70 5.57 7.74
CA ILE A 172 5.06 6.66 7.02
C ILE A 172 3.57 6.37 6.93
N GLN A 173 2.79 7.16 7.67
CA GLN A 173 1.34 7.14 7.66
C GLN A 173 0.81 8.07 6.58
N ASN A 174 -0.25 7.66 5.87
CA ASN A 174 -0.91 8.45 4.84
C ASN A 174 0.08 9.00 3.79
N GLY A 175 1.08 8.22 3.42
CA GLY A 175 2.13 8.65 2.50
C GLY A 175 1.58 9.25 1.23
N THR A 176 2.22 10.32 0.72
CA THR A 176 1.83 11.11 -0.46
C THR A 176 0.53 11.93 -0.30
N ARG A 177 -0.07 11.96 0.88
CA ARG A 177 -1.28 12.76 1.15
C ARG A 177 -0.94 14.00 2.00
N PRO A 178 -1.76 15.05 1.99
CA PRO A 178 -1.56 16.23 2.85
C PRO A 178 -1.55 15.92 4.35
N THR A 179 -2.11 14.77 4.74
CA THR A 179 -2.15 14.28 6.13
C THR A 179 -1.02 13.32 6.46
N GLN A 180 0.04 13.28 5.63
CA GLN A 180 1.19 12.43 5.88
C GLN A 180 1.85 12.73 7.22
N LYS A 181 2.19 11.68 7.96
CA LYS A 181 3.05 11.73 9.14
C LYS A 181 4.20 10.74 8.93
N LYS A 182 5.39 11.11 9.41
CA LYS A 182 6.58 10.29 9.27
C LYS A 182 7.36 10.27 10.58
N VAL A 183 7.84 9.10 10.98
CA VAL A 183 8.87 8.95 12.00
C VAL A 183 10.01 8.10 11.44
N ILE A 184 11.23 8.48 11.78
CA ILE A 184 12.45 7.73 11.47
C ILE A 184 13.17 7.48 12.80
N GLY A 185 13.59 6.26 13.01
CA GLY A 185 14.31 5.82 14.18
C GLY A 185 15.09 4.54 13.88
N THR A 186 15.30 3.75 14.91
CA THR A 186 15.90 2.42 14.82
C THR A 186 14.93 1.36 15.32
N ILE A 187 15.23 0.10 15.08
CA ILE A 187 14.42 -1.03 15.58
C ILE A 187 14.16 -0.90 17.09
N ASN A 188 15.14 -0.41 17.86
CA ASN A 188 15.01 -0.29 19.31
C ASN A 188 14.18 0.94 19.75
N SER A 189 14.07 1.97 18.93
CA SER A 189 13.40 3.23 19.28
C SER A 189 12.02 3.41 18.65
N ILE A 190 11.70 2.69 17.58
CA ILE A 190 10.57 2.99 16.71
C ILE A 190 9.21 2.88 17.39
N THR A 191 9.02 1.90 18.27
CA THR A 191 7.74 1.70 18.98
C THR A 191 7.40 2.94 19.83
N ALA A 192 8.38 3.45 20.59
CA ALA A 192 8.20 4.65 21.39
C ALA A 192 7.89 5.89 20.52
N LEU A 193 8.58 6.04 19.39
CA LEU A 193 8.33 7.14 18.44
C LEU A 193 6.92 7.08 17.82
N VAL A 194 6.43 5.88 17.51
CA VAL A 194 5.06 5.67 16.98
C VAL A 194 4.01 6.09 18.01
N GLU A 195 4.21 5.75 19.28
CA GLU A 195 3.33 6.14 20.38
C GLU A 195 3.35 7.67 20.61
N GLU A 196 4.55 8.26 20.71
CA GLU A 196 4.76 9.70 20.92
C GLU A 196 4.07 10.53 19.82
N HIS A 197 4.30 10.17 18.56
CA HIS A 197 3.74 10.88 17.39
C HIS A 197 2.36 10.41 16.98
N LYS A 198 1.78 9.43 17.70
CA LYS A 198 0.44 8.86 17.45
C LYS A 198 0.24 8.46 16.00
N LEU A 199 1.17 7.67 15.45
CA LEU A 199 1.02 7.11 14.11
C LEU A 199 0.05 5.93 14.14
N ALA A 200 -0.75 5.82 13.07
CA ALA A 200 -1.76 4.79 12.91
C ALA A 200 -1.85 4.30 11.46
N SER A 201 -2.69 3.30 11.21
CA SER A 201 -3.03 2.85 9.85
C SER A 201 -3.88 3.90 9.10
N PRO A 202 -3.74 4.02 7.76
CA PRO A 202 -2.84 3.24 6.92
C PRO A 202 -1.41 3.78 6.95
N ALA A 203 -0.43 2.90 7.09
CA ALA A 203 0.98 3.26 7.08
C ALA A 203 1.82 2.14 6.44
N ILE A 204 3.01 2.51 5.96
CA ILE A 204 4.03 1.57 5.53
C ILE A 204 5.20 1.60 6.50
N ILE A 205 5.87 0.46 6.65
CA ILE A 205 7.06 0.30 7.46
C ILE A 205 8.21 -0.01 6.51
N ILE A 206 9.32 0.72 6.60
CA ILE A 206 10.51 0.54 5.77
C ILE A 206 11.69 0.28 6.69
N ILE A 207 12.35 -0.86 6.53
CA ILE A 207 13.46 -1.30 7.38
C ILE A 207 14.70 -1.52 6.51
N GLY A 208 15.81 -0.96 6.89
CA GLY A 208 17.10 -1.16 6.23
C GLY A 208 18.00 0.06 6.30
N GLU A 209 19.30 -0.14 6.06
CA GLU A 209 20.33 0.90 6.14
C GLU A 209 20.08 2.10 5.23
N VAL A 210 19.36 1.91 4.12
CA VAL A 210 18.99 3.01 3.20
C VAL A 210 18.16 4.10 3.87
N VAL A 211 17.45 3.78 4.95
CA VAL A 211 16.59 4.74 5.68
C VAL A 211 17.43 5.83 6.35
N GLU A 212 18.66 5.54 6.76
CA GLU A 212 19.58 6.53 7.35
C GLU A 212 19.88 7.68 6.38
N ASN A 213 19.88 7.40 5.09
CA ASN A 213 20.15 8.41 4.05
C ASN A 213 18.96 9.30 3.71
N ALA A 214 17.77 9.00 4.22
CA ALA A 214 16.54 9.78 3.97
C ALA A 214 16.68 11.25 4.40
N SER A 215 17.45 11.53 5.44
CA SER A 215 17.68 12.88 5.95
C SER A 215 18.64 13.72 5.09
N LYS A 216 19.33 13.10 4.13
CA LYS A 216 20.31 13.79 3.26
C LYS A 216 19.69 14.40 2.02
N LEU A 217 18.42 14.09 1.73
CA LEU A 217 17.71 14.58 0.56
C LEU A 217 16.49 15.36 1.01
N THR A 218 16.28 16.54 0.44
CA THR A 218 15.04 17.31 0.63
C THR A 218 13.93 16.63 -0.17
N SER A 219 12.81 16.29 0.47
CA SER A 219 11.69 15.72 -0.25
C SER A 219 11.04 16.78 -1.15
N TYR A 220 10.71 16.40 -2.38
CA TYR A 220 10.05 17.28 -3.36
C TYR A 220 8.66 17.81 -2.88
N ILE A 221 8.10 17.19 -1.85
CA ILE A 221 6.74 17.48 -1.34
C ILE A 221 6.73 18.64 -0.33
N GLU A 222 7.87 19.05 0.19
CA GLU A 222 7.94 20.14 1.19
C GLU A 222 7.86 21.54 0.57
N GLY A 223 7.61 21.67 -0.74
CA GLY A 223 7.15 22.93 -1.35
C GLY A 223 8.16 24.06 -1.40
N GLU A 224 9.43 23.81 -1.12
CA GLU A 224 10.52 24.79 -1.21
C GLU A 224 11.52 24.38 -2.31
N LEU A 225 11.15 24.63 -3.58
CA LEU A 225 12.05 24.83 -4.71
C LEU A 225 11.70 26.13 -5.38
#